data_893611dc28a1aaa5146751cc87ad9d15
#
_entry.id   893611dc28a1aaa5146751cc87ad9d15
#
_cell.length_a   1.000
_cell.length_b   1.000
_cell.length_c   1.000
_cell.angle_alpha   90.00
_cell.angle_beta   90.00
_cell.angle_gamma   90.00
#
_symmetry.space_group_name_H-M   'P 1'
#
loop_
_entity.id
_entity.type
_entity.pdbx_description
1 polymer ?
#
loop_
_entity_poly.entity_id
_entity_poly.type
_entity_poly.pdbx_seq_one_letter_code
_entity_poly.pdbx_strand_id
1 'polypeptide(L)'
;MATYKEIKGVTVQALDADPVLNVGSWASTGSLNTAREAVAGGGTTTAAFAAGGNPGTTSHEQYNGSSWTETTEFNQAKYGAASGGTTTASLVFGGYSTTYLATTETWNGSAWTEVNDLNEARNNLAGAGTTTAAFGAGGGDGPGSQTANNEIWNGSSWTEVNNLNETKTSLAGTGTSTSGLAISGGPPRTVNVESWDGTSWTEIANINTARTEGSASGSDNTSAVFFGG
;
A
#
# COMPACT_ATOMS: atom_id res chain seq x y z
N MET A 1 27.18 32.96 3.23
CA MET A 1 26.52 33.24 4.51
C MET A 1 25.14 33.83 4.18
N ALA A 2 24.06 33.12 4.41
CA ALA A 2 22.73 33.66 4.16
C ALA A 2 22.29 34.50 5.34
N THR A 3 22.02 35.79 5.09
CA THR A 3 21.52 36.74 6.10
C THR A 3 19.99 36.63 6.16
N TYR A 4 19.48 36.19 7.28
CA TYR A 4 18.04 36.18 7.57
C TYR A 4 17.59 37.57 8.03
N LYS A 5 16.48 38.03 7.47
CA LYS A 5 15.85 39.27 7.87
C LYS A 5 15.02 39.04 9.12
N GLU A 6 15.22 39.88 10.14
CA GLU A 6 14.47 39.86 11.38
C GLU A 6 12.96 39.97 11.12
N ILE A 7 12.18 38.99 11.55
CA ILE A 7 10.73 39.06 11.56
C ILE A 7 10.34 39.52 12.96
N LYS A 8 9.54 40.60 13.07
CA LYS A 8 9.14 41.25 14.32
C LYS A 8 8.78 40.25 15.43
N GLY A 9 9.59 40.20 16.47
CA GLY A 9 9.31 39.50 17.70
C GLY A 9 9.73 38.03 17.77
N VAL A 10 10.41 37.48 16.78
CA VAL A 10 10.93 36.10 16.81
C VAL A 10 12.39 36.09 16.37
N THR A 11 13.29 35.64 17.24
CA THR A 11 14.67 35.36 16.86
C THR A 11 14.71 34.00 16.17
N VAL A 12 14.98 34.00 14.87
CA VAL A 12 15.25 32.76 14.13
C VAL A 12 16.72 32.41 14.35
N GLN A 13 17.00 31.36 15.10
CA GLN A 13 18.34 30.78 15.15
C GLN A 13 18.66 30.11 13.82
N ALA A 14 19.76 30.53 13.19
CA ALA A 14 20.36 29.76 12.11
C ALA A 14 20.92 28.45 12.70
N LEU A 15 20.35 27.33 12.35
CA LEU A 15 20.96 26.04 12.65
C LEU A 15 22.12 25.83 11.67
N ASP A 16 23.28 25.37 12.15
CA ASP A 16 24.44 25.03 11.34
C ASP A 16 24.19 23.91 10.33
N ALA A 17 23.05 23.24 10.45
CA ALA A 17 22.51 22.32 9.46
C ALA A 17 21.00 22.62 9.30
N ASP A 18 20.58 22.96 8.09
CA ASP A 18 19.17 23.06 7.75
C ASP A 18 18.55 21.66 7.81
N PRO A 19 17.64 21.38 8.77
CA PRO A 19 17.02 20.07 8.86
C PRO A 19 16.10 19.73 7.66
N VAL A 20 15.83 20.69 6.79
CA VAL A 20 15.04 20.52 5.57
C VAL A 20 15.87 19.95 4.40
N LEU A 21 17.20 19.91 4.51
CA LEU A 21 18.08 19.39 3.46
C LEU A 21 18.44 17.91 3.59
N ASN A 22 17.76 17.14 4.41
CA ASN A 22 17.72 15.70 4.20
C ASN A 22 16.74 15.39 3.04
N VAL A 23 17.12 15.82 1.84
CA VAL A 23 16.56 15.25 0.61
C VAL A 23 17.01 13.81 0.59
N GLY A 24 16.12 12.90 1.08
CA GLY A 24 16.36 11.48 1.01
C GLY A 24 16.76 11.12 -0.43
N SER A 25 17.87 10.44 -0.59
CA SER A 25 18.29 9.91 -1.89
C SER A 25 17.87 8.45 -1.98
N TRP A 26 17.34 8.07 -3.14
CA TRP A 26 17.12 6.66 -3.45
C TRP A 26 18.47 6.01 -3.77
N ALA A 27 18.75 4.88 -3.13
CA ALA A 27 19.91 4.05 -3.41
C ALA A 27 19.44 2.64 -3.78
N SER A 28 20.12 2.03 -4.74
CA SER A 28 19.90 0.63 -5.07
C SER A 28 20.38 -0.27 -3.93
N THR A 29 19.59 -1.26 -3.60
CA THR A 29 19.90 -2.31 -2.63
C THR A 29 19.73 -3.68 -3.27
N GLY A 30 19.68 -4.76 -2.49
CA GLY A 30 19.48 -6.11 -3.02
C GLY A 30 18.21 -6.22 -3.87
N SER A 31 18.31 -6.92 -4.98
CA SER A 31 17.18 -7.20 -5.87
C SER A 31 16.43 -8.46 -5.42
N LEU A 32 15.15 -8.57 -5.77
CA LEU A 32 14.40 -9.83 -5.67
C LEU A 32 15.13 -10.95 -6.44
N ASN A 33 15.02 -12.18 -5.97
CA ASN A 33 15.62 -13.34 -6.62
C ASN A 33 15.01 -13.60 -8.01
N THR A 34 13.72 -13.31 -8.16
CA THR A 34 13.02 -13.38 -9.43
C THR A 34 12.38 -12.05 -9.76
N ALA A 35 12.68 -11.50 -10.94
CA ALA A 35 12.09 -10.24 -11.41
C ALA A 35 10.59 -10.42 -11.66
N ARG A 36 9.78 -9.55 -11.06
CA ARG A 36 8.31 -9.57 -11.17
C ARG A 36 7.74 -8.18 -10.88
N GLU A 37 6.56 -7.91 -11.41
CA GLU A 37 5.82 -6.65 -11.23
C GLU A 37 4.50 -6.88 -10.50
N ALA A 38 3.78 -5.83 -10.12
CA ALA A 38 2.49 -5.87 -9.43
C ALA A 38 2.52 -6.74 -8.16
N VAL A 39 3.60 -6.61 -7.41
CA VAL A 39 3.91 -7.37 -6.19
C VAL A 39 3.20 -6.76 -4.99
N ALA A 40 2.59 -7.58 -4.16
CA ALA A 40 2.15 -7.18 -2.83
C ALA A 40 3.36 -7.08 -1.88
N GLY A 41 3.44 -6.05 -1.05
CA GLY A 41 4.60 -5.88 -0.17
C GLY A 41 4.34 -4.97 1.02
N GLY A 42 5.24 -5.05 1.99
CA GLY A 42 5.18 -4.23 3.21
C GLY A 42 6.41 -4.40 4.08
N GLY A 43 6.44 -3.68 5.18
CA GLY A 43 7.55 -3.76 6.13
C GLY A 43 8.28 -2.43 6.31
N THR A 44 9.57 -2.52 6.59
CA THR A 44 10.46 -1.38 6.86
C THR A 44 11.67 -1.40 5.92
N THR A 45 12.51 -0.37 5.98
CA THR A 45 13.75 -0.28 5.19
C THR A 45 14.78 -1.38 5.51
N THR A 46 14.64 -2.07 6.63
CA THR A 46 15.55 -3.14 7.06
C THR A 46 14.87 -4.50 7.19
N ALA A 47 13.55 -4.56 7.07
CA ALA A 47 12.77 -5.80 7.16
C ALA A 47 11.49 -5.65 6.33
N ALA A 48 11.47 -6.14 5.10
CA ALA A 48 10.35 -6.04 4.19
C ALA A 48 10.01 -7.41 3.59
N PHE A 49 8.78 -7.54 3.07
CA PHE A 49 8.37 -8.71 2.32
C PHE A 49 7.85 -8.33 0.94
N ALA A 50 7.94 -9.29 0.02
CA ALA A 50 7.37 -9.23 -1.32
C ALA A 50 6.66 -10.55 -1.62
N ALA A 51 5.39 -10.50 -1.95
CA ALA A 51 4.54 -11.67 -2.17
C ALA A 51 3.80 -11.58 -3.50
N GLY A 52 3.78 -12.69 -4.26
CA GLY A 52 3.16 -12.75 -5.58
C GLY A 52 3.87 -11.92 -6.62
N GLY A 53 3.11 -11.51 -7.62
CA GLY A 53 3.56 -10.70 -8.74
C GLY A 53 3.26 -11.34 -10.09
N ASN A 54 3.37 -10.53 -11.15
CA ASN A 54 3.14 -10.97 -12.53
C ASN A 54 4.47 -11.46 -13.16
N PRO A 55 4.53 -12.63 -13.83
CA PRO A 55 3.41 -13.57 -13.98
C PRO A 55 2.93 -14.13 -12.64
N GLY A 56 1.63 -14.47 -12.53
CA GLY A 56 1.03 -14.95 -11.28
C GLY A 56 1.86 -16.06 -10.62
N THR A 57 2.39 -15.76 -9.44
CA THR A 57 3.28 -16.66 -8.69
C THR A 57 2.87 -16.75 -7.22
N THR A 58 3.28 -17.84 -6.56
CA THR A 58 3.16 -18.06 -5.12
C THR A 58 4.39 -17.61 -4.34
N SER A 59 5.41 -17.08 -5.02
CA SER A 59 6.69 -16.71 -4.40
C SER A 59 6.51 -15.64 -3.33
N HIS A 60 7.15 -15.89 -2.20
CA HIS A 60 7.26 -14.97 -1.08
C HIS A 60 8.74 -14.79 -0.72
N GLU A 61 9.20 -13.57 -0.75
CA GLU A 61 10.57 -13.21 -0.41
C GLU A 61 10.60 -12.23 0.77
N GLN A 62 11.60 -12.35 1.62
CA GLN A 62 11.83 -11.45 2.74
C GLN A 62 13.20 -10.77 2.63
N TYR A 63 13.22 -9.48 2.91
CA TYR A 63 14.40 -8.62 2.96
C TYR A 63 14.88 -8.44 4.38
N ASN A 64 16.18 -8.62 4.61
CA ASN A 64 16.81 -8.52 5.92
C ASN A 64 17.66 -7.25 6.13
N GLY A 65 17.49 -6.24 5.27
CA GLY A 65 18.31 -5.03 5.26
C GLY A 65 19.49 -5.07 4.28
N SER A 66 19.79 -6.26 3.71
CA SER A 66 20.90 -6.43 2.76
C SER A 66 20.53 -7.26 1.54
N SER A 67 19.78 -8.34 1.71
CA SER A 67 19.41 -9.27 0.64
C SER A 67 17.99 -9.77 0.80
N TRP A 68 17.41 -10.21 -0.32
CA TRP A 68 16.14 -10.91 -0.37
C TRP A 68 16.37 -12.43 -0.29
N THR A 69 15.54 -13.11 0.44
CA THR A 69 15.56 -14.58 0.61
C THR A 69 14.16 -15.12 0.37
N GLU A 70 14.07 -16.13 -0.48
CA GLU A 70 12.84 -16.85 -0.72
C GLU A 70 12.46 -17.67 0.53
N THR A 71 11.19 -17.64 0.88
CA THR A 71 10.61 -18.31 2.05
C THR A 71 9.43 -19.18 1.62
N THR A 72 8.63 -19.67 2.57
CA THR A 72 7.45 -20.48 2.28
C THR A 72 6.47 -19.73 1.37
N GLU A 73 6.14 -20.33 0.24
CA GLU A 73 5.18 -19.83 -0.72
C GLU A 73 3.77 -19.70 -0.11
N PHE A 74 2.97 -18.76 -0.61
CA PHE A 74 1.57 -18.69 -0.24
C PHE A 74 0.69 -19.60 -1.13
N ASN A 75 -0.56 -19.81 -0.73
CA ASN A 75 -1.35 -20.94 -1.25
C ASN A 75 -1.86 -20.70 -2.67
N GLN A 76 -2.16 -19.46 -3.05
CA GLN A 76 -2.74 -19.15 -4.35
C GLN A 76 -1.94 -18.10 -5.12
N ALA A 77 -1.41 -18.48 -6.29
CA ALA A 77 -0.71 -17.57 -7.20
C ALA A 77 -1.57 -16.35 -7.55
N LYS A 78 -1.02 -15.14 -7.38
CA LYS A 78 -1.75 -13.89 -7.63
C LYS A 78 -0.81 -12.70 -7.88
N TYR A 79 -1.32 -11.67 -8.55
CA TYR A 79 -0.69 -10.37 -8.69
C TYR A 79 -1.72 -9.24 -8.57
N GLY A 80 -1.26 -8.02 -8.37
CA GLY A 80 -2.15 -6.88 -8.14
C GLY A 80 -3.01 -7.03 -6.88
N ALA A 81 -2.52 -7.81 -5.90
CA ALA A 81 -3.12 -7.94 -4.59
C ALA A 81 -2.71 -6.76 -3.69
N ALA A 82 -3.55 -6.41 -2.74
CA ALA A 82 -3.18 -5.51 -1.66
C ALA A 82 -2.58 -6.28 -0.48
N SER A 83 -1.86 -5.57 0.37
CA SER A 83 -1.18 -6.17 1.51
C SER A 83 -1.00 -5.20 2.68
N GLY A 84 -0.66 -5.76 3.84
CA GLY A 84 -0.26 -5.02 5.02
C GLY A 84 0.56 -5.90 5.97
N GLY A 85 1.18 -5.27 6.96
CA GLY A 85 1.92 -5.97 8.00
C GLY A 85 3.44 -5.94 7.86
N THR A 86 4.08 -6.96 8.42
CA THR A 86 5.54 -7.07 8.59
C THR A 86 6.06 -8.41 8.09
N THR A 87 7.37 -8.62 8.11
CA THR A 87 8.01 -9.92 7.77
C THR A 87 7.60 -11.08 8.66
N THR A 88 7.05 -10.83 9.83
CA THR A 88 6.62 -11.87 10.78
C THR A 88 5.12 -12.01 10.91
N ALA A 89 4.35 -11.03 10.42
CA ALA A 89 2.89 -11.03 10.45
C ALA A 89 2.35 -10.15 9.33
N SER A 90 1.97 -10.76 8.21
CA SER A 90 1.46 -10.04 7.04
C SER A 90 0.12 -10.60 6.55
N LEU A 91 -0.60 -9.76 5.83
CA LEU A 91 -1.88 -10.03 5.21
C LEU A 91 -1.75 -9.71 3.72
N VAL A 92 -2.24 -10.60 2.85
CA VAL A 92 -2.34 -10.39 1.40
C VAL A 92 -3.76 -10.74 0.97
N PHE A 93 -4.42 -9.86 0.23
CA PHE A 93 -5.83 -10.04 -0.12
C PHE A 93 -6.18 -9.50 -1.51
N GLY A 94 -7.22 -10.11 -2.10
CA GLY A 94 -7.60 -9.81 -3.46
C GLY A 94 -6.56 -10.26 -4.50
N GLY A 95 -6.51 -9.57 -5.62
CA GLY A 95 -5.59 -9.83 -6.70
C GLY A 95 -6.22 -10.51 -7.90
N TYR A 96 -5.36 -10.93 -8.82
CA TYR A 96 -5.75 -11.61 -10.05
C TYR A 96 -4.81 -12.80 -10.32
N SER A 97 -5.39 -13.87 -10.86
CA SER A 97 -4.65 -15.01 -11.42
C SER A 97 -5.17 -15.28 -12.84
N THR A 98 -6.04 -16.25 -12.99
CA THR A 98 -6.85 -16.46 -14.21
C THR A 98 -8.21 -15.78 -14.10
N THR A 99 -8.60 -15.40 -12.87
CA THR A 99 -9.83 -14.68 -12.52
C THR A 99 -9.51 -13.64 -11.45
N TYR A 100 -10.44 -12.72 -11.20
CA TYR A 100 -10.38 -11.82 -10.04
C TYR A 100 -10.52 -12.64 -8.77
N LEU A 101 -9.80 -12.28 -7.73
CA LEU A 101 -9.72 -13.03 -6.49
C LEU A 101 -10.27 -12.21 -5.32
N ALA A 102 -10.97 -12.90 -4.43
CA ALA A 102 -11.37 -12.38 -3.12
C ALA A 102 -10.45 -12.93 -2.00
N THR A 103 -9.65 -13.94 -2.30
CA THR A 103 -8.89 -14.69 -1.30
C THR A 103 -8.00 -13.82 -0.44
N THR A 104 -8.03 -14.12 0.86
CA THR A 104 -7.21 -13.47 1.88
C THR A 104 -6.34 -14.50 2.55
N GLU A 105 -5.05 -14.24 2.62
CA GLU A 105 -4.07 -15.10 3.28
C GLU A 105 -3.29 -14.31 4.33
N THR A 106 -3.03 -14.93 5.47
CA THR A 106 -2.22 -14.40 6.56
C THR A 106 -0.92 -15.18 6.72
N TRP A 107 0.15 -14.47 6.99
CA TRP A 107 1.48 -15.00 7.33
C TRP A 107 1.75 -14.86 8.83
N ASN A 108 2.23 -15.91 9.47
CA ASN A 108 2.52 -15.95 10.91
C ASN A 108 4.02 -15.97 11.23
N GLY A 109 4.88 -15.71 10.25
CA GLY A 109 6.35 -15.83 10.37
C GLY A 109 6.92 -17.17 9.89
N SER A 110 6.08 -18.19 9.63
CA SER A 110 6.51 -19.51 9.17
C SER A 110 5.63 -20.15 8.11
N ALA A 111 4.35 -19.82 8.08
CA ALA A 111 3.37 -20.40 7.13
C ALA A 111 2.30 -19.40 6.75
N TRP A 112 1.80 -19.52 5.54
CA TRP A 112 0.61 -18.85 5.05
C TRP A 112 -0.63 -19.67 5.37
N THR A 113 -1.71 -19.01 5.75
CA THR A 113 -3.01 -19.61 6.04
C THR A 113 -4.08 -18.79 5.35
N GLU A 114 -4.93 -19.46 4.57
CA GLU A 114 -6.13 -18.85 4.01
C GLU A 114 -7.14 -18.59 5.12
N VAL A 115 -7.74 -17.41 5.09
CA VAL A 115 -8.72 -16.94 6.06
C VAL A 115 -9.97 -16.46 5.32
N ASN A 116 -10.92 -15.80 5.99
CA ASN A 116 -12.15 -15.34 5.34
C ASN A 116 -11.85 -14.29 4.26
N ASP A 117 -12.45 -14.49 3.11
CA ASP A 117 -12.26 -13.70 1.90
C ASP A 117 -12.92 -12.32 1.96
N LEU A 118 -12.47 -11.41 1.09
CA LEU A 118 -13.21 -10.19 0.72
C LEU A 118 -14.64 -10.57 0.28
N ASN A 119 -15.59 -9.67 0.51
CA ASN A 119 -16.96 -9.85 0.01
C ASN A 119 -17.04 -9.75 -1.53
N GLU A 120 -16.09 -9.07 -2.15
CA GLU A 120 -16.02 -8.90 -3.59
C GLU A 120 -14.60 -9.19 -4.13
N ALA A 121 -14.52 -10.04 -5.18
CA ALA A 121 -13.26 -10.35 -5.85
C ALA A 121 -12.75 -9.15 -6.64
N ARG A 122 -11.54 -8.68 -6.33
CA ARG A 122 -10.97 -7.44 -6.89
C ARG A 122 -9.45 -7.50 -6.97
N ASN A 123 -8.88 -6.81 -7.96
CA ASN A 123 -7.45 -6.59 -8.06
C ASN A 123 -7.10 -5.09 -8.12
N ASN A 124 -5.82 -4.77 -8.00
CA ASN A 124 -5.29 -3.41 -8.09
C ASN A 124 -6.02 -2.42 -7.17
N LEU A 125 -6.39 -2.88 -5.98
CA LEU A 125 -7.06 -2.11 -4.94
C LEU A 125 -6.03 -1.43 -4.02
N ALA A 126 -6.41 -0.31 -3.43
CA ALA A 126 -5.67 0.27 -2.31
C ALA A 126 -5.85 -0.61 -1.07
N GLY A 127 -4.79 -0.83 -0.31
CA GLY A 127 -4.90 -1.54 0.96
C GLY A 127 -3.71 -1.29 1.87
N ALA A 128 -3.97 -1.37 3.16
CA ALA A 128 -2.97 -1.27 4.22
C ALA A 128 -3.52 -1.79 5.54
N GLY A 129 -2.65 -1.98 6.51
CA GLY A 129 -3.00 -2.41 7.86
C GLY A 129 -2.13 -3.53 8.39
N THR A 130 -2.73 -4.39 9.20
CA THR A 130 -2.09 -5.53 9.86
C THR A 130 -2.91 -6.80 9.68
N THR A 131 -2.42 -7.93 10.19
CA THR A 131 -3.16 -9.21 10.22
C THR A 131 -4.43 -9.16 11.06
N THR A 132 -4.63 -8.17 11.90
CA THR A 132 -5.80 -8.03 12.78
C THR A 132 -6.68 -6.85 12.45
N ALA A 133 -6.22 -5.90 11.61
CA ALA A 133 -6.98 -4.71 11.23
C ALA A 133 -6.42 -4.10 9.94
N ALA A 134 -7.18 -4.16 8.85
CA ALA A 134 -6.77 -3.65 7.54
C ALA A 134 -7.95 -3.03 6.80
N PHE A 135 -7.68 -2.31 5.72
CA PHE A 135 -8.70 -1.87 4.77
C PHE A 135 -8.35 -2.31 3.36
N GLY A 136 -9.38 -2.49 2.51
CA GLY A 136 -9.25 -2.69 1.07
C GLY A 136 -10.26 -1.84 0.32
N ALA A 137 -9.80 -0.87 -0.48
CA ALA A 137 -10.65 0.12 -1.12
C ALA A 137 -10.42 0.22 -2.64
N GLY A 138 -11.50 0.39 -3.38
CA GLY A 138 -11.46 0.46 -4.84
C GLY A 138 -11.04 -0.85 -5.50
N GLY A 139 -10.41 -0.78 -6.66
CA GLY A 139 -9.95 -1.91 -7.44
C GLY A 139 -10.80 -2.20 -8.67
N GLY A 140 -10.41 -3.22 -9.42
CA GLY A 140 -11.17 -3.75 -10.55
C GLY A 140 -11.78 -5.11 -10.22
N ASP A 141 -13.03 -5.32 -10.59
CA ASP A 141 -13.81 -6.55 -10.38
C ASP A 141 -14.16 -7.26 -11.70
N GLY A 142 -13.80 -6.66 -12.82
CA GLY A 142 -14.04 -7.16 -14.18
C GLY A 142 -13.21 -6.42 -15.23
N PRO A 143 -13.20 -6.89 -16.49
CA PRO A 143 -12.48 -6.22 -17.56
C PRO A 143 -13.00 -4.80 -17.79
N GLY A 144 -12.16 -3.79 -17.51
CA GLY A 144 -12.51 -2.37 -17.63
C GLY A 144 -13.43 -1.84 -16.52
N SER A 145 -13.78 -2.65 -15.56
CA SER A 145 -14.59 -2.27 -14.40
C SER A 145 -13.73 -1.66 -13.29
N GLN A 146 -14.33 -0.75 -12.55
CA GLN A 146 -13.75 -0.10 -11.38
C GLN A 146 -14.80 0.02 -10.29
N THR A 147 -14.42 -0.21 -9.05
CA THR A 147 -15.32 -0.05 -7.92
C THR A 147 -14.84 1.04 -6.96
N ALA A 148 -15.77 1.54 -6.14
CA ALA A 148 -15.46 2.41 -5.00
C ALA A 148 -15.54 1.64 -3.68
N ASN A 149 -15.87 0.35 -3.70
CA ASN A 149 -16.16 -0.45 -2.51
C ASN A 149 -14.97 -0.45 -1.55
N ASN A 150 -15.30 -0.28 -0.27
CA ASN A 150 -14.33 -0.30 0.80
C ASN A 150 -14.73 -1.34 1.83
N GLU A 151 -13.80 -2.20 2.17
CA GLU A 151 -13.98 -3.24 3.17
C GLU A 151 -12.94 -3.10 4.27
N ILE A 152 -13.36 -3.37 5.51
CA ILE A 152 -12.49 -3.36 6.70
C ILE A 152 -12.37 -4.79 7.24
N TRP A 153 -11.13 -5.21 7.46
CA TRP A 153 -10.75 -6.44 8.12
C TRP A 153 -10.63 -6.25 9.62
N ASN A 154 -11.25 -7.13 10.40
CA ASN A 154 -11.24 -7.07 11.88
C ASN A 154 -10.38 -8.19 12.53
N GLY A 155 -9.59 -8.91 11.74
CA GLY A 155 -8.82 -10.07 12.20
C GLY A 155 -9.53 -11.41 11.97
N SER A 156 -10.81 -11.40 11.57
CA SER A 156 -11.62 -12.61 11.33
C SER A 156 -12.46 -12.54 10.07
N SER A 157 -12.99 -11.37 9.72
CA SER A 157 -13.86 -11.17 8.57
C SER A 157 -13.72 -9.79 7.97
N TRP A 158 -14.05 -9.67 6.69
CA TRP A 158 -14.20 -8.41 5.98
C TRP A 158 -15.64 -7.90 6.12
N THR A 159 -15.81 -6.62 6.32
CA THR A 159 -17.11 -5.95 6.40
C THR A 159 -17.09 -4.74 5.48
N GLU A 160 -18.09 -4.64 4.60
CA GLU A 160 -18.28 -3.50 3.74
C GLU A 160 -18.68 -2.27 4.58
N VAL A 161 -18.06 -1.14 4.28
CA VAL A 161 -18.26 0.14 4.97
C VAL A 161 -18.41 1.26 3.93
N ASN A 162 -18.37 2.54 4.35
CA ASN A 162 -18.52 3.67 3.43
C ASN A 162 -17.46 3.68 2.34
N ASN A 163 -17.92 3.80 1.11
CA ASN A 163 -17.12 3.72 -0.11
C ASN A 163 -16.28 4.97 -0.37
N LEU A 164 -15.25 4.83 -1.23
CA LEU A 164 -14.56 5.95 -1.86
C LEU A 164 -15.58 6.88 -2.56
N ASN A 165 -15.22 8.15 -2.70
CA ASN A 165 -16.05 9.13 -3.40
C ASN A 165 -16.07 8.89 -4.93
N GLU A 166 -15.06 8.20 -5.47
CA GLU A 166 -14.97 7.85 -6.89
C GLU A 166 -14.58 6.39 -7.08
N THR A 167 -15.10 5.77 -8.15
CA THR A 167 -14.65 4.44 -8.58
C THR A 167 -13.26 4.53 -9.18
N LYS A 168 -12.32 3.70 -8.72
CA LYS A 168 -10.91 3.69 -9.17
C LYS A 168 -10.31 2.30 -9.08
N THR A 169 -9.36 2.01 -9.96
CA THR A 169 -8.44 0.86 -9.85
C THR A 169 -6.99 1.33 -9.97
N SER A 170 -6.04 0.45 -9.74
CA SER A 170 -4.60 0.78 -9.80
C SER A 170 -4.21 1.92 -8.83
N LEU A 171 -4.84 1.92 -7.66
CA LEU A 171 -4.56 2.85 -6.57
C LEU A 171 -3.37 2.38 -5.73
N ALA A 172 -2.71 3.33 -5.08
CA ALA A 172 -1.86 3.02 -3.94
C ALA A 172 -2.62 3.22 -2.63
N GLY A 173 -2.39 2.33 -1.67
CA GLY A 173 -2.96 2.43 -0.31
C GLY A 173 -1.86 2.48 0.74
N THR A 174 -2.10 3.22 1.84
CA THR A 174 -1.22 3.22 3.00
C THR A 174 -1.97 3.63 4.27
N GLY A 175 -1.38 3.37 5.44
CA GLY A 175 -1.95 3.71 6.74
C GLY A 175 -2.56 2.53 7.49
N THR A 176 -3.67 2.76 8.16
CA THR A 176 -4.36 1.77 9.01
C THR A 176 -5.84 1.65 8.64
N SER A 177 -6.54 0.67 9.22
CA SER A 177 -8.00 0.49 9.07
C SER A 177 -8.84 1.66 9.59
N THR A 178 -8.27 2.58 10.36
CA THR A 178 -8.96 3.76 10.91
C THR A 178 -8.33 5.09 10.50
N SER A 179 -7.22 5.07 9.75
CA SER A 179 -6.49 6.26 9.32
C SER A 179 -5.68 5.91 8.07
N GLY A 180 -6.30 5.97 6.91
CA GLY A 180 -5.74 5.50 5.65
C GLY A 180 -5.76 6.52 4.53
N LEU A 181 -5.01 6.26 3.49
CA LEU A 181 -5.02 7.01 2.23
C LEU A 181 -5.26 6.06 1.06
N ALA A 182 -6.07 6.52 0.12
CA ALA A 182 -6.19 5.98 -1.22
C ALA A 182 -5.71 7.04 -2.22
N ILE A 183 -4.66 6.73 -2.96
CA ILE A 183 -3.89 7.71 -3.71
C ILE A 183 -3.94 7.40 -5.19
N SER A 184 -4.35 8.39 -6.00
CA SER A 184 -4.29 8.34 -7.46
C SER A 184 -5.17 7.21 -8.04
N GLY A 185 -4.74 6.57 -9.12
CA GLY A 185 -5.47 5.49 -9.78
C GLY A 185 -6.06 5.91 -11.13
N GLY A 186 -6.85 5.05 -11.72
CA GLY A 186 -7.50 5.30 -13.01
C GLY A 186 -8.11 4.04 -13.60
N PRO A 187 -8.54 3.99 -14.89
CA PRO A 187 -8.64 5.07 -15.86
C PRO A 187 -9.87 6.00 -15.66
N PRO A 188 -9.79 7.29 -16.01
CA PRO A 188 -8.56 7.99 -16.41
C PRO A 188 -7.61 8.18 -15.22
N ARG A 189 -6.31 8.36 -15.49
CA ARG A 189 -5.34 8.67 -14.44
C ARG A 189 -5.76 9.91 -13.67
N THR A 190 -5.74 9.83 -12.34
CA THR A 190 -6.16 10.94 -11.47
C THR A 190 -5.02 11.47 -10.62
N VAL A 191 -5.24 12.63 -10.04
CA VAL A 191 -4.36 13.22 -9.01
C VAL A 191 -4.98 13.08 -7.62
N ASN A 192 -6.22 12.58 -7.54
CA ASN A 192 -7.04 12.62 -6.33
C ASN A 192 -6.45 11.75 -5.21
N VAL A 193 -6.48 12.30 -4.03
CA VAL A 193 -6.13 11.59 -2.80
C VAL A 193 -7.33 11.65 -1.87
N GLU A 194 -7.76 10.49 -1.42
CA GLU A 194 -8.82 10.36 -0.43
C GLU A 194 -8.26 9.86 0.90
N SER A 195 -8.70 10.48 1.97
CA SER A 195 -8.31 10.21 3.35
C SER A 195 -9.45 9.53 4.09
N TRP A 196 -9.16 8.40 4.71
CA TRP A 196 -10.06 7.63 5.56
C TRP A 196 -9.86 8.00 7.03
N ASP A 197 -10.92 8.28 7.75
CA ASP A 197 -10.92 8.64 9.18
C ASP A 197 -11.45 7.51 10.09
N GLY A 198 -11.67 6.32 9.54
CA GLY A 198 -12.31 5.19 10.23
C GLY A 198 -13.83 5.12 10.00
N THR A 199 -14.43 6.13 9.35
CA THR A 199 -15.87 6.20 9.11
C THR A 199 -16.19 6.62 7.68
N SER A 200 -15.45 7.60 7.13
CA SER A 200 -15.73 8.19 5.81
C SER A 200 -14.45 8.52 5.06
N TRP A 201 -14.56 8.54 3.74
CA TRP A 201 -13.54 9.04 2.85
C TRP A 201 -13.77 10.51 2.53
N THR A 202 -12.72 11.29 2.60
CA THR A 202 -12.73 12.72 2.27
C THR A 202 -11.61 13.03 1.29
N GLU A 203 -11.92 13.71 0.18
CA GLU A 203 -10.90 14.19 -0.74
C GLU A 203 -10.05 15.26 -0.06
N ILE A 204 -8.74 15.14 -0.17
CA ILE A 204 -7.74 16.05 0.39
C ILE A 204 -6.84 16.63 -0.71
N ALA A 205 -5.74 17.28 -0.33
CA ALA A 205 -4.80 17.85 -1.29
C ALA A 205 -4.25 16.79 -2.26
N ASN A 206 -4.34 17.07 -3.55
CA ASN A 206 -3.98 16.18 -4.63
C ASN A 206 -2.46 16.05 -4.81
N ILE A 207 -2.03 14.94 -5.42
CA ILE A 207 -0.65 14.81 -5.90
C ILE A 207 -0.42 15.71 -7.13
N ASN A 208 0.83 16.08 -7.37
CA ASN A 208 1.18 17.04 -8.44
C ASN A 208 1.00 16.49 -9.87
N THR A 209 1.07 15.17 -10.05
CA THR A 209 1.02 14.53 -11.38
C THR A 209 0.14 13.30 -11.33
N ALA A 210 -0.83 13.20 -12.25
CA ALA A 210 -1.72 12.05 -12.37
C ALA A 210 -0.96 10.77 -12.72
N ARG A 211 -1.17 9.71 -11.95
CA ARG A 211 -0.46 8.42 -12.04
C ARG A 211 -1.41 7.24 -11.81
N THR A 212 -0.94 6.05 -12.19
CA THR A 212 -1.54 4.75 -11.84
C THR A 212 -0.41 3.80 -11.46
N GLU A 213 -0.71 2.74 -10.72
CA GLU A 213 0.29 1.69 -10.39
C GLU A 213 1.49 2.18 -9.58
N GLY A 214 1.33 3.32 -8.89
CA GLY A 214 2.31 3.78 -7.92
C GLY A 214 2.25 2.99 -6.63
N SER A 215 3.22 3.21 -5.77
CA SER A 215 3.25 2.64 -4.41
C SER A 215 3.27 3.74 -3.37
N ALA A 216 2.72 3.44 -2.20
CA ALA A 216 2.71 4.35 -1.07
C ALA A 216 3.23 3.67 0.20
N SER A 217 3.83 4.47 1.07
CA SER A 217 4.26 4.04 2.39
C SER A 217 4.01 5.15 3.40
N GLY A 218 3.41 4.83 4.51
CA GLY A 218 3.07 5.76 5.58
C GLY A 218 2.45 5.04 6.76
N SER A 219 2.47 5.67 7.93
CA SER A 219 1.90 5.11 9.15
C SER A 219 0.40 5.36 9.30
N ASP A 220 -0.08 6.44 8.67
CA ASP A 220 -1.46 6.93 8.80
C ASP A 220 -1.81 7.89 7.65
N ASN A 221 -2.97 8.53 7.72
CA ASN A 221 -3.46 9.49 6.72
C ASN A 221 -2.81 10.88 6.79
N THR A 222 -1.87 11.12 7.70
CA THR A 222 -1.20 12.42 7.89
C THR A 222 0.24 12.44 7.43
N SER A 223 0.86 11.27 7.24
CA SER A 223 2.26 11.14 6.89
C SER A 223 2.48 9.96 5.93
N ALA A 224 2.69 10.26 4.66
CA ALA A 224 2.91 9.26 3.63
C ALA A 224 3.88 9.75 2.54
N VAL A 225 4.54 8.80 1.91
CA VAL A 225 5.33 8.98 0.68
C VAL A 225 4.66 8.20 -0.43
N PHE A 226 4.46 8.83 -1.59
CA PHE A 226 3.96 8.19 -2.81
C PHE A 226 5.02 8.28 -3.90
N PHE A 227 5.29 7.18 -4.58
CA PHE A 227 6.36 7.06 -5.57
C PHE A 227 6.01 6.09 -6.70
N GLY A 228 6.69 6.23 -7.86
CA GLY A 228 6.43 5.40 -9.04
C GLY A 228 5.17 5.81 -9.82
N GLY A 229 4.66 4.91 -10.64
CA GLY A 229 3.45 5.06 -11.46
C GLY A 229 3.66 5.66 -12.85
#